data_8c89ce8b05a2d6fd98bb2be0291f81e6
#
_entry.id   8c89ce8b05a2d6fd98bb2be0291f81e6
#
_cell.length_a   1.000
_cell.length_b   1.000
_cell.length_c   1.000
_cell.angle_alpha   90.00
_cell.angle_beta   90.00
_cell.angle_gamma   90.00
#
_symmetry.space_group_name_H-M   'P 1'
#
loop_
_entity.id
_entity.type
_entity.pdbx_description
1 polymer ?
#
loop_
_entity_poly.entity_id
_entity_poly.type
_entity_poly.pdbx_seq_one_letter_code
_entity_poly.pdbx_strand_id
1 'polypeptide(L)'
;MIVPSDPGAPTMPEPSAVLRTVIASDNFLTREGLGCLLSGVHGIEVVARVDSHPETLAAVRKYRPDVLIVGIRTPRVDAEAALGAAQKLRALHPNIGVVVISEACDGYALELLRSGAAGVGYLLDDRVGDLETLLSAIHGAHAGDTVLDPSIVNALVRRRLPSVLDALTIRELDVLAEMATGCANDEIARRLAVSTKAVERHVTSIFRKLRVPDAKRFDRRVAAVLAYLQASGELGGQDAIP
;
A
#
# COMPACT_ATOMS: atom_id res chain seq x y z
N MET A 1 -27.00 -3.58 -63.25
CA MET A 1 -26.72 -4.80 -62.45
C MET A 1 -25.79 -4.36 -61.35
N ILE A 2 -26.39 -4.05 -60.19
CA ILE A 2 -25.68 -3.50 -59.00
C ILE A 2 -25.35 -4.72 -58.12
N VAL A 3 -24.05 -4.95 -57.87
CA VAL A 3 -23.57 -5.99 -56.95
C VAL A 3 -23.67 -5.42 -55.55
N PRO A 4 -24.38 -6.08 -54.62
CA PRO A 4 -24.44 -5.61 -53.24
C PRO A 4 -23.11 -5.89 -52.54
N SER A 5 -22.58 -4.88 -51.87
CA SER A 5 -21.41 -4.96 -50.97
C SER A 5 -21.75 -5.86 -49.79
N ASP A 6 -20.88 -6.84 -49.53
CA ASP A 6 -20.97 -7.78 -48.40
C ASP A 6 -20.58 -7.04 -47.11
N PRO A 7 -21.49 -6.91 -46.11
CA PRO A 7 -21.17 -6.35 -44.80
C PRO A 7 -20.87 -7.47 -43.80
N GLY A 8 -19.66 -8.02 -43.77
CA GLY A 8 -19.39 -9.11 -42.82
C GLY A 8 -17.96 -9.61 -42.73
N ALA A 9 -16.99 -8.75 -42.96
CA ALA A 9 -15.63 -9.11 -42.46
C ALA A 9 -15.58 -8.89 -40.95
N PRO A 10 -15.26 -9.94 -40.12
CA PRO A 10 -15.03 -9.71 -38.72
C PRO A 10 -13.83 -8.78 -38.59
N THR A 11 -14.05 -7.60 -38.04
CA THR A 11 -13.00 -6.67 -37.66
C THR A 11 -12.12 -7.41 -36.64
N MET A 12 -10.91 -7.79 -37.03
CA MET A 12 -9.92 -8.29 -36.11
C MET A 12 -9.79 -7.23 -35.01
N PRO A 13 -9.85 -7.61 -33.70
CA PRO A 13 -9.58 -6.66 -32.64
C PRO A 13 -8.19 -6.09 -32.88
N GLU A 14 -8.07 -4.76 -32.85
CA GLU A 14 -6.79 -4.08 -32.89
C GLU A 14 -5.85 -4.73 -31.87
N PRO A 15 -4.56 -4.91 -32.19
CA PRO A 15 -3.62 -5.48 -31.23
C PRO A 15 -3.67 -4.62 -29.97
N SER A 16 -4.22 -5.20 -28.89
CA SER A 16 -4.27 -4.56 -27.57
C SER A 16 -2.87 -4.04 -27.28
N ALA A 17 -2.74 -2.73 -27.09
CA ALA A 17 -1.43 -2.11 -26.83
C ALA A 17 -0.76 -2.81 -25.66
N VAL A 18 0.49 -3.23 -25.82
CA VAL A 18 1.26 -3.90 -24.76
C VAL A 18 1.48 -2.92 -23.62
N LEU A 19 0.99 -3.26 -22.44
CA LEU A 19 1.13 -2.44 -21.23
C LEU A 19 2.57 -2.52 -20.71
N ARG A 20 3.25 -1.39 -20.73
CA ARG A 20 4.62 -1.25 -20.22
C ARG A 20 4.56 -1.08 -18.70
N THR A 21 5.15 -2.01 -17.97
CA THR A 21 5.05 -2.11 -16.52
C THR A 21 6.43 -1.98 -15.86
N VAL A 22 6.53 -1.16 -14.83
CA VAL A 22 7.69 -1.10 -13.92
C VAL A 22 7.30 -1.76 -12.60
N ILE A 23 8.19 -2.60 -12.07
CA ILE A 23 8.05 -3.23 -10.76
C ILE A 23 9.07 -2.59 -9.81
N ALA A 24 8.60 -2.02 -8.72
CA ALA A 24 9.39 -1.40 -7.67
C ALA A 24 9.15 -2.12 -6.34
N SER A 25 10.16 -2.79 -5.80
CA SER A 25 10.11 -3.42 -4.48
C SER A 25 11.52 -3.63 -3.93
N ASP A 26 11.75 -3.29 -2.68
CA ASP A 26 13.00 -3.59 -1.96
C ASP A 26 13.12 -5.09 -1.63
N ASN A 27 12.00 -5.83 -1.63
CA ASN A 27 12.00 -7.26 -1.47
C ASN A 27 12.39 -7.96 -2.78
N PHE A 28 13.53 -8.64 -2.76
CA PHE A 28 14.05 -9.37 -3.91
C PHE A 28 13.04 -10.41 -4.43
N LEU A 29 12.47 -11.24 -3.53
CA LEU A 29 11.54 -12.30 -3.94
C LEU A 29 10.25 -11.75 -4.55
N THR A 30 9.67 -10.72 -3.96
CA THR A 30 8.48 -10.04 -4.50
C THR A 30 8.79 -9.46 -5.87
N ARG A 31 9.90 -8.74 -6.01
CA ARG A 31 10.31 -8.11 -7.26
C ARG A 31 10.54 -9.11 -8.39
N GLU A 32 11.34 -10.15 -8.12
CA GLU A 32 11.64 -11.16 -9.13
C GLU A 32 10.45 -12.10 -9.38
N GLY A 33 9.70 -12.46 -8.34
CA GLY A 33 8.50 -13.27 -8.47
C GLY A 33 7.44 -12.61 -9.35
N LEU A 34 7.11 -11.33 -9.10
CA LEU A 34 6.21 -10.56 -9.97
C LEU A 34 6.74 -10.46 -11.40
N GLY A 35 8.05 -10.23 -11.55
CA GLY A 35 8.68 -10.19 -12.85
C GLY A 35 8.56 -11.52 -13.61
N CYS A 36 8.73 -12.65 -12.95
CA CYS A 36 8.55 -13.98 -13.56
C CYS A 36 7.07 -14.24 -13.91
N LEU A 37 6.16 -13.94 -13.01
CA LEU A 37 4.73 -14.13 -13.24
C LEU A 37 4.24 -13.32 -14.45
N LEU A 38 4.64 -12.06 -14.56
CA LEU A 38 4.20 -11.19 -15.64
C LEU A 38 4.91 -11.40 -16.97
N SER A 39 6.13 -11.99 -16.98
CA SER A 39 6.89 -12.24 -18.21
C SER A 39 6.23 -13.23 -19.16
N GLY A 40 5.34 -14.10 -18.65
CA GLY A 40 4.55 -15.05 -19.42
C GLY A 40 3.18 -14.53 -19.88
N VAL A 41 2.82 -13.32 -19.52
CA VAL A 41 1.50 -12.76 -19.78
C VAL A 41 1.47 -11.99 -21.10
N HIS A 42 0.60 -12.41 -22.00
CA HIS A 42 0.41 -11.69 -23.26
C HIS A 42 -0.21 -10.31 -23.03
N GLY A 43 0.38 -9.28 -23.64
CA GLY A 43 -0.09 -7.91 -23.49
C GLY A 43 0.51 -7.13 -22.32
N ILE A 44 1.46 -7.72 -21.56
CA ILE A 44 2.23 -7.01 -20.52
C ILE A 44 3.73 -7.14 -20.79
N GLU A 45 4.44 -6.01 -20.74
CA GLU A 45 5.90 -5.95 -20.84
C GLU A 45 6.50 -5.36 -19.56
N VAL A 46 7.30 -6.13 -18.84
CA VAL A 46 8.05 -5.62 -17.68
C VAL A 46 9.31 -4.91 -18.19
N VAL A 47 9.26 -3.59 -18.25
CA VAL A 47 10.35 -2.76 -18.81
C VAL A 47 11.46 -2.44 -17.82
N ALA A 48 11.20 -2.54 -16.51
CA ALA A 48 12.22 -2.41 -15.47
C ALA A 48 11.76 -3.05 -14.15
N ARG A 49 12.75 -3.51 -13.37
CA ARG A 49 12.62 -3.99 -11.98
C ARG A 49 13.62 -3.20 -11.14
N VAL A 50 13.15 -2.52 -10.12
CA VAL A 50 13.96 -1.61 -9.30
C VAL A 50 13.71 -1.85 -7.82
N ASP A 51 14.69 -1.57 -6.99
CA ASP A 51 14.63 -1.86 -5.55
C ASP A 51 14.58 -0.63 -4.66
N SER A 52 14.78 0.55 -5.23
CA SER A 52 14.85 1.79 -4.48
C SER A 52 13.98 2.90 -5.08
N HIS A 53 13.62 3.85 -4.22
CA HIS A 53 12.85 5.01 -4.63
C HIS A 53 13.53 5.87 -5.72
N PRO A 54 14.83 6.21 -5.63
CA PRO A 54 15.51 6.96 -6.70
C PRO A 54 15.48 6.24 -8.04
N GLU A 55 15.67 4.92 -8.02
CA GLU A 55 15.62 4.10 -9.24
C GLU A 55 14.23 4.02 -9.84
N THR A 56 13.18 3.97 -9.01
CA THR A 56 11.79 4.03 -9.46
C THR A 56 11.51 5.31 -10.23
N LEU A 57 11.92 6.46 -9.71
CA LEU A 57 11.76 7.74 -10.41
C LEU A 57 12.53 7.78 -11.73
N ALA A 58 13.77 7.25 -11.74
CA ALA A 58 14.59 7.19 -12.95
C ALA A 58 13.98 6.26 -14.00
N ALA A 59 13.48 5.08 -13.58
CA ALA A 59 12.82 4.12 -14.45
C ALA A 59 11.53 4.68 -15.07
N VAL A 60 10.67 5.34 -14.28
CA VAL A 60 9.44 5.94 -14.80
C VAL A 60 9.75 7.04 -15.82
N ARG A 61 10.74 7.89 -15.56
CA ARG A 61 11.15 8.93 -16.52
C ARG A 61 11.72 8.33 -17.81
N LYS A 62 12.52 7.28 -17.70
CA LYS A 62 13.19 6.63 -18.84
C LYS A 62 12.23 5.82 -19.69
N TYR A 63 11.42 4.98 -19.05
CA TYR A 63 10.61 3.99 -19.75
C TYR A 63 9.17 4.44 -20.00
N ARG A 64 8.69 5.49 -19.30
CA ARG A 64 7.31 5.99 -19.37
C ARG A 64 6.30 4.85 -19.34
N PRO A 65 6.26 4.08 -18.24
CA PRO A 65 5.38 2.94 -18.14
C PRO A 65 3.91 3.37 -18.07
N ASP A 66 3.02 2.47 -18.48
CA ASP A 66 1.58 2.62 -18.33
C ASP A 66 1.15 2.27 -16.90
N VAL A 67 1.86 1.33 -16.26
CA VAL A 67 1.58 0.88 -14.89
C VAL A 67 2.87 0.78 -14.08
N LEU A 68 2.79 1.25 -12.83
CA LEU A 68 3.81 1.06 -11.80
C LEU A 68 3.27 0.12 -10.72
N ILE A 69 3.93 -1.01 -10.51
CA ILE A 69 3.64 -1.92 -9.39
C ILE A 69 4.62 -1.61 -8.26
N VAL A 70 4.09 -1.36 -7.05
CA VAL A 70 4.88 -1.05 -5.87
C VAL A 70 4.63 -2.10 -4.80
N GLY A 71 5.65 -2.91 -4.48
CA GLY A 71 5.64 -3.81 -3.35
C GLY A 71 6.06 -3.08 -2.07
N ILE A 72 5.20 -3.08 -1.07
CA ILE A 72 5.43 -2.42 0.22
C ILE A 72 5.40 -3.46 1.33
N ARG A 73 6.45 -3.49 2.15
CA ARG A 73 6.49 -4.27 3.40
C ARG A 73 6.35 -3.34 4.59
N THR A 74 5.44 -3.67 5.47
CA THR A 74 5.20 -2.92 6.72
C THR A 74 5.81 -3.65 7.93
N PRO A 75 6.29 -2.93 8.94
CA PRO A 75 6.52 -1.50 9.07
C PRO A 75 7.96 -1.12 8.63
N ARG A 76 8.15 -0.37 7.56
CA ARG A 76 9.48 0.09 7.13
C ARG A 76 9.50 1.60 6.84
N VAL A 77 10.64 2.22 7.17
CA VAL A 77 10.98 3.63 6.89
C VAL A 77 10.79 3.98 5.42
N ASP A 78 10.94 2.99 4.54
CA ASP A 78 10.88 3.15 3.09
C ASP A 78 9.45 3.15 2.52
N ALA A 79 8.45 2.66 3.26
CA ALA A 79 7.05 2.63 2.81
C ALA A 79 6.50 4.06 2.59
N GLU A 80 6.82 5.00 3.49
CA GLU A 80 6.44 6.41 3.35
C GLU A 80 7.13 7.07 2.14
N ALA A 81 8.40 6.72 1.90
CA ALA A 81 9.15 7.20 0.75
C ALA A 81 8.58 6.61 -0.56
N ALA A 82 8.26 5.31 -0.59
CA ALA A 82 7.67 4.64 -1.74
C ALA A 82 6.29 5.22 -2.08
N LEU A 83 5.47 5.47 -1.06
CA LEU A 83 4.15 6.06 -1.23
C LEU A 83 4.21 7.52 -1.69
N GLY A 84 5.09 8.32 -1.05
CA GLY A 84 5.34 9.71 -1.46
C GLY A 84 5.86 9.79 -2.90
N ALA A 85 6.59 8.76 -3.34
CA ALA A 85 7.00 8.62 -4.73
C ALA A 85 5.83 8.35 -5.67
N ALA A 86 5.00 7.37 -5.32
CA ALA A 86 3.82 7.04 -6.11
C ALA A 86 2.90 8.27 -6.26
N GLN A 87 2.70 9.04 -5.19
CA GLN A 87 1.93 10.28 -5.22
C GLN A 87 2.57 11.34 -6.11
N LYS A 88 3.89 11.58 -5.97
CA LYS A 88 4.62 12.53 -6.82
C LYS A 88 4.62 12.11 -8.29
N LEU A 89 4.77 10.81 -8.55
CA LEU A 89 4.73 10.27 -9.90
C LEU A 89 3.35 10.47 -10.54
N ARG A 90 2.27 10.21 -9.81
CA ARG A 90 0.90 10.47 -10.30
C ARG A 90 0.64 11.95 -10.56
N ALA A 91 1.16 12.84 -9.72
CA ALA A 91 1.06 14.29 -9.96
C ALA A 91 1.80 14.73 -11.24
N LEU A 92 2.94 14.09 -11.55
CA LEU A 92 3.74 14.38 -12.75
C LEU A 92 3.24 13.62 -14.00
N HIS A 93 2.64 12.45 -13.81
CA HIS A 93 2.15 11.54 -14.84
C HIS A 93 0.73 11.08 -14.49
N PRO A 94 -0.30 11.90 -14.73
CA PRO A 94 -1.68 11.62 -14.29
C PRO A 94 -2.29 10.34 -14.87
N ASN A 95 -1.76 9.87 -15.99
CA ASN A 95 -2.27 8.69 -16.71
C ASN A 95 -1.58 7.38 -16.29
N ILE A 96 -0.60 7.43 -15.34
CA ILE A 96 0.05 6.21 -14.87
C ILE A 96 -0.86 5.47 -13.90
N GLY A 97 -1.14 4.19 -14.17
CA GLY A 97 -1.78 3.31 -13.21
C GLY A 97 -0.78 2.93 -12.11
N VAL A 98 -1.21 2.91 -10.85
CA VAL A 98 -0.37 2.50 -9.72
C VAL A 98 -1.03 1.33 -9.01
N VAL A 99 -0.34 0.17 -8.97
CA VAL A 99 -0.77 -1.00 -8.21
C VAL A 99 0.14 -1.18 -7.01
N VAL A 100 -0.42 -1.09 -5.82
CA VAL A 100 0.29 -1.34 -4.56
C VAL A 100 0.00 -2.75 -4.09
N ILE A 101 1.04 -3.50 -3.74
CA ILE A 101 0.94 -4.82 -3.10
C ILE A 101 1.58 -4.69 -1.73
N SER A 102 0.82 -4.93 -0.66
CA SER A 102 1.25 -4.72 0.72
C SER A 102 0.96 -5.93 1.59
N GLU A 103 1.82 -6.20 2.58
CA GLU A 103 1.62 -7.26 3.59
C GLU A 103 0.48 -6.95 4.56
N ALA A 104 0.08 -5.69 4.71
CA ALA A 104 -0.94 -5.29 5.66
C ALA A 104 -1.85 -4.17 5.16
N CYS A 105 -3.07 -4.15 5.69
CA CYS A 105 -3.99 -3.05 5.53
C CYS A 105 -3.61 -1.92 6.50
N ASP A 106 -2.74 -1.04 6.07
CA ASP A 106 -2.19 0.04 6.89
C ASP A 106 -2.70 1.43 6.52
N GLY A 107 -2.17 2.46 7.21
CA GLY A 107 -2.50 3.86 6.94
C GLY A 107 -2.12 4.35 5.56
N TYR A 108 -1.23 3.65 4.87
CA TYR A 108 -0.70 4.04 3.57
C TYR A 108 -1.75 3.93 2.45
N ALA A 109 -2.64 2.93 2.51
CA ALA A 109 -3.77 2.82 1.58
C ALA A 109 -4.63 4.09 1.59
N LEU A 110 -4.97 4.58 2.79
CA LEU A 110 -5.76 5.79 2.96
C LEU A 110 -5.05 7.05 2.43
N GLU A 111 -3.74 7.16 2.70
CA GLU A 111 -2.92 8.29 2.24
C GLU A 111 -2.86 8.33 0.71
N LEU A 112 -2.63 7.18 0.06
CA LEU A 112 -2.62 7.07 -1.39
C LEU A 112 -3.96 7.46 -1.99
N LEU A 113 -5.06 6.97 -1.44
CA LEU A 113 -6.42 7.23 -1.92
C LEU A 113 -6.87 8.68 -1.68
N ARG A 114 -6.34 9.37 -0.66
CA ARG A 114 -6.59 10.80 -0.43
C ARG A 114 -6.08 11.69 -1.56
N SER A 115 -5.01 11.31 -2.22
CA SER A 115 -4.47 12.04 -3.38
C SER A 115 -5.25 11.79 -4.68
N GLY A 116 -6.30 10.98 -4.63
CA GLY A 116 -7.15 10.57 -5.76
C GLY A 116 -7.13 9.05 -5.94
N ALA A 117 -8.30 8.44 -6.04
CA ALA A 117 -8.44 6.98 -6.15
C ALA A 117 -8.34 6.47 -7.59
N ALA A 118 -8.60 7.31 -8.61
CA ALA A 118 -8.58 6.91 -10.01
C ALA A 118 -7.21 6.36 -10.43
N GLY A 119 -7.19 5.21 -11.08
CA GLY A 119 -5.96 4.56 -11.51
C GLY A 119 -5.13 3.94 -10.38
N VAL A 120 -5.76 3.58 -9.25
CA VAL A 120 -5.10 2.93 -8.11
C VAL A 120 -5.63 1.52 -7.91
N GLY A 121 -4.72 0.54 -7.96
CA GLY A 121 -4.92 -0.80 -7.42
C GLY A 121 -4.28 -0.89 -6.02
N TYR A 122 -4.95 -1.48 -5.04
CA TYR A 122 -4.35 -1.80 -3.74
C TYR A 122 -4.74 -3.22 -3.34
N LEU A 123 -3.77 -4.10 -3.29
CA LEU A 123 -3.92 -5.52 -2.99
C LEU A 123 -3.13 -5.88 -1.74
N LEU A 124 -3.63 -6.87 -1.00
CA LEU A 124 -2.86 -7.53 0.06
C LEU A 124 -2.15 -8.74 -0.52
N ASP A 125 -0.87 -8.93 -0.20
CA ASP A 125 -0.02 -9.98 -0.78
C ASP A 125 -0.50 -11.39 -0.41
N ASP A 126 -1.01 -11.59 0.83
CA ASP A 126 -1.60 -12.83 1.32
C ASP A 126 -2.95 -13.17 0.63
N ARG A 127 -3.54 -12.23 -0.10
CA ARG A 127 -4.81 -12.37 -0.81
C ARG A 127 -4.71 -12.35 -2.32
N VAL A 128 -3.55 -12.07 -2.86
CA VAL A 128 -3.27 -12.28 -4.29
C VAL A 128 -3.10 -13.78 -4.53
N GLY A 129 -4.24 -14.50 -4.54
CA GLY A 129 -4.26 -15.97 -4.64
C GLY A 129 -4.02 -16.50 -6.04
N ASP A 130 -4.14 -15.65 -7.06
CA ASP A 130 -3.99 -16.03 -8.46
C ASP A 130 -3.51 -14.85 -9.34
N LEU A 131 -3.06 -15.20 -10.53
CA LEU A 131 -2.59 -14.24 -11.52
C LEU A 131 -3.73 -13.35 -12.06
N GLU A 132 -4.95 -13.84 -12.12
CA GLU A 132 -6.10 -13.11 -12.65
C GLU A 132 -6.44 -11.90 -11.78
N THR A 133 -6.38 -12.05 -10.46
CA THR A 133 -6.54 -10.95 -9.49
C THR A 133 -5.50 -9.84 -9.72
N LEU A 134 -4.23 -10.22 -9.92
CA LEU A 134 -3.16 -9.26 -10.20
C LEU A 134 -3.38 -8.55 -11.56
N LEU A 135 -3.73 -9.29 -12.59
CA LEU A 135 -4.01 -8.75 -13.92
C LEU A 135 -5.22 -7.82 -13.93
N SER A 136 -6.28 -8.17 -13.21
CA SER A 136 -7.45 -7.30 -13.03
C SER A 136 -7.06 -5.96 -12.41
N ALA A 137 -6.20 -5.97 -11.39
CA ALA A 137 -5.71 -4.74 -10.77
C ALA A 137 -4.82 -3.91 -11.73
N ILE A 138 -3.96 -4.56 -12.51
CA ILE A 138 -3.10 -3.88 -13.50
C ILE A 138 -3.95 -3.22 -14.58
N HIS A 139 -4.87 -3.97 -15.18
CA HIS A 139 -5.74 -3.43 -16.25
C HIS A 139 -6.70 -2.37 -15.73
N GLY A 140 -7.30 -2.57 -14.55
CA GLY A 140 -8.17 -1.58 -13.92
C GLY A 140 -7.42 -0.28 -13.62
N ALA A 141 -6.23 -0.37 -13.01
CA ALA A 141 -5.42 0.82 -12.73
C ALA A 141 -5.02 1.56 -14.02
N HIS A 142 -4.66 0.83 -15.09
CA HIS A 142 -4.39 1.44 -16.39
C HIS A 142 -5.62 2.15 -16.99
N ALA A 143 -6.81 1.54 -16.87
CA ALA A 143 -8.07 2.11 -17.33
C ALA A 143 -8.52 3.33 -16.49
N GLY A 144 -7.86 3.64 -15.40
CA GLY A 144 -8.25 4.71 -14.49
C GLY A 144 -9.22 4.27 -13.40
N ASP A 145 -9.53 2.98 -13.30
CA ASP A 145 -10.40 2.42 -12.27
C ASP A 145 -9.68 2.32 -10.93
N THR A 146 -10.48 2.18 -9.87
CA THR A 146 -9.98 1.90 -8.51
C THR A 146 -10.24 0.44 -8.17
N VAL A 147 -9.18 -0.34 -7.97
CA VAL A 147 -9.27 -1.77 -7.63
C VAL A 147 -8.71 -1.95 -6.21
N LEU A 148 -9.58 -2.26 -5.25
CA LEU A 148 -9.20 -2.41 -3.85
C LEU A 148 -9.55 -3.81 -3.34
N ASP A 149 -8.64 -4.41 -2.57
CA ASP A 149 -8.97 -5.60 -1.80
C ASP A 149 -10.16 -5.30 -0.86
N PRO A 150 -11.14 -6.21 -0.72
CA PRO A 150 -12.30 -6.01 0.15
C PRO A 150 -11.93 -5.68 1.61
N SER A 151 -10.80 -6.17 2.10
CA SER A 151 -10.31 -5.85 3.45
C SER A 151 -9.88 -4.39 3.58
N ILE A 152 -9.30 -3.83 2.51
CA ILE A 152 -8.98 -2.40 2.45
C ILE A 152 -10.25 -1.57 2.49
N VAL A 153 -11.26 -1.95 1.71
CA VAL A 153 -12.57 -1.28 1.73
C VAL A 153 -13.19 -1.33 3.12
N ASN A 154 -13.19 -2.50 3.76
CA ASN A 154 -13.70 -2.67 5.12
C ASN A 154 -12.93 -1.81 6.14
N ALA A 155 -11.60 -1.74 6.03
CA ALA A 155 -10.79 -0.90 6.90
C ALA A 155 -11.06 0.59 6.68
N LEU A 156 -11.25 1.03 5.43
CA LEU A 156 -11.62 2.40 5.10
C LEU A 156 -13.00 2.77 5.68
N VAL A 157 -13.97 1.86 5.59
CA VAL A 157 -15.32 2.05 6.16
C VAL A 157 -15.26 2.10 7.69
N ARG A 158 -14.51 1.19 8.32
CA ARG A 158 -14.31 1.20 9.79
C ARG A 158 -13.60 2.46 10.28
N ARG A 159 -12.63 3.00 9.53
CA ARG A 159 -11.93 4.26 9.85
C ARG A 159 -12.81 5.51 9.70
N ARG A 160 -13.97 5.43 9.07
CA ARG A 160 -14.97 6.52 9.11
C ARG A 160 -15.62 6.69 10.48
N LEU A 161 -15.56 5.66 11.35
CA LEU A 161 -15.85 5.84 12.78
C LEU A 161 -14.63 6.51 13.42
N PRO A 162 -14.78 7.64 14.14
CA PRO A 162 -13.68 8.32 14.79
C PRO A 162 -12.90 7.33 15.68
N SER A 163 -11.68 7.03 15.30
CA SER A 163 -10.78 6.17 16.08
C SER A 163 -9.87 7.04 16.95
N VAL A 164 -9.58 6.59 18.16
CA VAL A 164 -8.57 7.23 19.01
C VAL A 164 -7.20 7.31 18.34
N LEU A 165 -6.96 6.43 17.33
CA LEU A 165 -5.73 6.41 16.55
C LEU A 165 -5.66 7.49 15.48
N ASP A 166 -6.78 8.13 15.10
CA ASP A 166 -6.83 9.17 14.06
C ASP A 166 -6.04 10.43 14.43
N ALA A 167 -5.76 10.60 15.72
CA ALA A 167 -4.91 11.69 16.23
C ALA A 167 -3.41 11.43 16.03
N LEU A 168 -3.01 10.19 15.69
CA LEU A 168 -1.62 9.81 15.55
C LEU A 168 -1.12 10.09 14.13
N THR A 169 0.14 10.49 14.02
CA THR A 169 0.84 10.54 12.74
C THR A 169 1.24 9.12 12.32
N ILE A 170 1.56 8.93 11.05
CA ILE A 170 2.04 7.65 10.52
C ILE A 170 3.23 7.13 11.33
N ARG A 171 4.21 8.00 11.64
CA ARG A 171 5.37 7.62 12.47
C ARG A 171 5.02 7.21 13.89
N GLU A 172 4.02 7.84 14.48
CA GLU A 172 3.52 7.45 15.80
C GLU A 172 2.79 6.10 15.73
N LEU A 173 2.06 5.83 14.64
CA LEU A 173 1.45 4.53 14.40
C LEU A 173 2.51 3.43 14.21
N ASP A 174 3.57 3.68 13.44
CA ASP A 174 4.69 2.74 13.27
C ASP A 174 5.33 2.38 14.63
N VAL A 175 5.62 3.41 15.45
CA VAL A 175 6.17 3.20 16.79
C VAL A 175 5.20 2.42 17.68
N LEU A 176 3.91 2.71 17.60
CA LEU A 176 2.88 2.04 18.39
C LEU A 176 2.68 0.57 17.97
N ALA A 177 2.74 0.29 16.66
CA ALA A 177 2.73 -1.07 16.14
C ALA A 177 3.90 -1.89 16.66
N GLU A 178 5.13 -1.35 16.62
CA GLU A 178 6.32 -2.02 17.20
C GLU A 178 6.22 -2.16 18.73
N MET A 179 5.58 -1.22 19.41
CA MET A 179 5.28 -1.38 20.84
C MET A 179 4.33 -2.56 21.09
N ALA A 180 3.37 -2.79 20.21
CA ALA A 180 2.40 -3.88 20.32
C ALA A 180 3.05 -5.26 20.13
N THR A 181 4.16 -5.37 19.40
CA THR A 181 4.96 -6.60 19.30
C THR A 181 5.83 -6.86 20.54
N GLY A 182 5.80 -5.97 21.55
CA GLY A 182 6.61 -6.09 22.77
C GLY A 182 8.04 -5.54 22.66
N CYS A 183 8.41 -4.89 21.55
CA CYS A 183 9.76 -4.34 21.35
C CYS A 183 10.09 -3.22 22.34
N ALA A 184 11.30 -3.21 22.89
CA ALA A 184 11.84 -2.10 23.69
C ALA A 184 12.21 -0.90 22.76
N ASN A 185 12.36 0.31 23.32
CA ASN A 185 12.59 1.52 22.52
C ASN A 185 13.88 1.49 21.69
N ASP A 186 14.93 0.81 22.15
CA ASP A 186 16.18 0.61 21.42
C ASP A 186 16.01 -0.33 20.22
N GLU A 187 15.20 -1.38 20.38
CA GLU A 187 14.83 -2.30 19.30
C GLU A 187 13.97 -1.60 18.25
N ILE A 188 12.95 -0.83 18.68
CA ILE A 188 12.11 -0.01 17.81
C ILE A 188 12.98 0.99 17.02
N ALA A 189 13.93 1.64 17.70
CA ALA A 189 14.85 2.57 17.08
C ALA A 189 15.67 1.91 15.96
N ARG A 190 16.17 0.68 16.17
CA ARG A 190 16.88 -0.09 15.15
C ARG A 190 15.99 -0.46 13.96
N ARG A 191 14.78 -0.97 14.22
CA ARG A 191 13.86 -1.42 13.19
C ARG A 191 13.35 -0.26 12.31
N LEU A 192 13.06 0.88 12.94
CA LEU A 192 12.57 2.06 12.24
C LEU A 192 13.69 2.98 11.73
N ALA A 193 14.98 2.60 11.90
CA ALA A 193 16.16 3.35 11.50
C ALA A 193 16.16 4.80 12.04
N VAL A 194 15.77 4.99 13.31
CA VAL A 194 15.76 6.29 14.01
C VAL A 194 16.57 6.22 15.32
N SER A 195 16.81 7.35 15.97
CA SER A 195 17.46 7.34 17.30
C SER A 195 16.48 6.93 18.40
N THR A 196 16.97 6.28 19.45
CA THR A 196 16.17 5.94 20.65
C THR A 196 15.48 7.17 21.24
N LYS A 197 16.15 8.32 21.23
CA LYS A 197 15.58 9.62 21.67
C LYS A 197 14.40 10.08 20.79
N ALA A 198 14.42 9.76 19.51
CA ALA A 198 13.27 10.02 18.61
C ALA A 198 12.09 9.12 18.96
N VAL A 199 12.32 7.82 19.22
CA VAL A 199 11.29 6.88 19.68
C VAL A 199 10.67 7.36 21.00
N GLU A 200 11.46 7.77 21.99
CA GLU A 200 10.97 8.31 23.27
C GLU A 200 10.04 9.52 23.07
N ARG A 201 10.39 10.42 22.15
CA ARG A 201 9.53 11.56 21.81
C ARG A 201 8.22 11.13 21.18
N HIS A 202 8.26 10.14 20.28
CA HIS A 202 7.05 9.59 19.68
C HIS A 202 6.17 8.91 20.73
N VAL A 203 6.73 8.07 21.59
CA VAL A 203 6.02 7.41 22.71
C VAL A 203 5.34 8.42 23.62
N THR A 204 6.04 9.50 23.99
CA THR A 204 5.46 10.60 24.79
C THR A 204 4.29 11.28 24.08
N SER A 205 4.45 11.54 22.78
CA SER A 205 3.40 12.14 21.95
C SER A 205 2.19 11.20 21.80
N ILE A 206 2.41 9.90 21.59
CA ILE A 206 1.36 8.87 21.52
C ILE A 206 0.52 8.88 22.81
N PHE A 207 1.16 8.80 23.98
CA PHE A 207 0.45 8.81 25.26
C PHE A 207 -0.42 10.05 25.44
N ARG A 208 0.09 11.23 25.04
CA ARG A 208 -0.67 12.48 25.08
C ARG A 208 -1.86 12.45 24.13
N LYS A 209 -1.68 12.02 22.90
CA LYS A 209 -2.72 12.00 21.86
C LYS A 209 -3.80 10.97 22.14
N LEU A 210 -3.43 9.79 22.63
CA LEU A 210 -4.36 8.74 23.07
C LEU A 210 -5.02 9.06 24.43
N ARG A 211 -4.66 10.20 25.07
CA ARG A 211 -5.15 10.59 26.39
C ARG A 211 -4.95 9.50 27.46
N VAL A 212 -3.84 8.76 27.37
CA VAL A 212 -3.52 7.70 28.33
C VAL A 212 -3.30 8.34 29.70
N PRO A 213 -4.08 7.96 30.75
CA PRO A 213 -3.98 8.59 32.06
C PRO A 213 -2.59 8.37 32.70
N ASP A 214 -2.11 9.40 33.39
CA ASP A 214 -0.87 9.32 34.19
C ASP A 214 -1.19 8.78 35.59
N ALA A 215 -1.76 7.57 35.62
CA ALA A 215 -2.18 6.96 36.87
C ALA A 215 -1.18 5.91 37.30
N LYS A 216 -0.71 5.96 38.56
CA LYS A 216 0.21 4.99 39.18
C LYS A 216 -0.26 3.51 39.12
N ARG A 217 -1.51 3.27 38.69
CA ARG A 217 -2.18 1.95 38.68
C ARG A 217 -2.07 1.20 37.35
N PHE A 218 -1.73 1.88 36.25
CA PHE A 218 -1.68 1.27 34.91
C PHE A 218 -0.37 1.62 34.22
N ASP A 219 0.23 0.63 33.57
CA ASP A 219 1.34 0.87 32.66
C ASP A 219 0.83 1.57 31.41
N ARG A 220 1.29 2.81 31.19
CA ARG A 220 0.89 3.64 30.06
C ARG A 220 1.19 2.97 28.72
N ARG A 221 2.25 2.18 28.67
CA ARG A 221 2.62 1.44 27.46
C ARG A 221 1.59 0.37 27.16
N VAL A 222 1.17 -0.40 28.17
CA VAL A 222 0.12 -1.42 28.02
C VAL A 222 -1.20 -0.78 27.59
N ALA A 223 -1.61 0.33 28.20
CA ALA A 223 -2.84 1.03 27.85
C ALA A 223 -2.83 1.52 26.38
N ALA A 224 -1.70 2.05 25.91
CA ALA A 224 -1.56 2.48 24.51
C ALA A 224 -1.62 1.29 23.54
N VAL A 225 -0.97 0.17 23.86
CA VAL A 225 -1.00 -1.06 23.08
C VAL A 225 -2.42 -1.64 23.00
N LEU A 226 -3.14 -1.70 24.13
CA LEU A 226 -4.52 -2.17 24.14
C LEU A 226 -5.43 -1.31 23.27
N ALA A 227 -5.30 0.03 23.32
CA ALA A 227 -6.03 0.93 22.47
C ALA A 227 -5.74 0.68 20.98
N TYR A 228 -4.49 0.37 20.64
CA TYR A 228 -4.08 0.01 19.28
C TYR A 228 -4.72 -1.31 18.84
N LEU A 229 -4.59 -2.39 19.62
CA LEU A 229 -5.12 -3.71 19.29
C LEU A 229 -6.65 -3.73 19.19
N GLN A 230 -7.35 -2.93 20.02
CA GLN A 230 -8.80 -2.74 19.92
C GLN A 230 -9.19 -2.02 18.62
N ALA A 231 -8.46 -0.98 18.25
CA ALA A 231 -8.76 -0.20 17.07
C ALA A 231 -8.35 -0.92 15.77
N SER A 232 -7.30 -1.77 15.79
CA SER A 232 -6.88 -2.60 14.65
C SER A 232 -7.75 -3.85 14.47
N GLY A 233 -8.60 -4.20 15.47
CA GLY A 233 -9.44 -5.40 15.42
C GLY A 233 -8.70 -6.70 15.72
N GLU A 234 -7.46 -6.64 16.20
CA GLU A 234 -6.66 -7.80 16.58
C GLU A 234 -7.08 -8.42 17.92
N LEU A 235 -7.72 -7.64 18.78
CA LEU A 235 -8.50 -8.18 19.89
C LEU A 235 -9.90 -8.48 19.35
N GLY A 236 -10.15 -9.77 19.03
CA GLY A 236 -11.46 -10.25 18.60
C GLY A 236 -12.55 -9.71 19.50
N GLY A 237 -13.58 -9.11 18.88
CA GLY A 237 -14.73 -8.60 19.61
C GLY A 237 -15.48 -9.73 20.30
N GLN A 238 -15.23 -9.88 21.59
CA GLN A 238 -16.20 -10.43 22.55
C GLN A 238 -15.71 -10.06 23.95
N ASP A 239 -16.66 -9.56 24.74
CA ASP A 239 -16.61 -9.23 26.15
C ASP A 239 -16.12 -7.82 26.52
N ALA A 240 -17.09 -6.90 26.41
CA ALA A 240 -17.15 -5.77 27.31
C ALA A 240 -17.15 -6.30 28.76
N ILE A 241 -16.08 -6.04 29.48
CA ILE A 241 -16.00 -6.25 30.93
C ILE A 241 -16.79 -5.10 31.58
N PRO A 242 -17.67 -5.40 32.52
CA PRO A 242 -18.62 -4.46 33.15
C PRO A 242 -17.98 -3.29 33.89
#